data_79150021f1472700302fa4b934f1a698
#
_entry.id   79150021f1472700302fa4b934f1a698
#
_cell.length_a   1.000
_cell.length_b   1.000
_cell.length_c   1.000
_cell.angle_alpha   90.00
_cell.angle_beta   90.00
_cell.angle_gamma   90.00
#
_symmetry.space_group_name_H-M   'P 1'
#
loop_
_entity.id
_entity.type
_entity.pdbx_description
1 polymer ?
#
loop_
_entity_poly.entity_id
_entity_poly.type
_entity_poly.pdbx_seq_one_letter_code
_entity_poly.pdbx_strand_id
1 'polypeptide(L)'
;VYANRMGNGRELSGDGWKYRGRGLIQLTGKNNYMEFSKWYIDSKIFVDSTDILLQPHFAALSAFFYWDKNKLNDYIIIETGSYNICKKLTKKINGGYNGLDERFKLYLKISEILYE
;
A
#
# COMPACT_ATOMS: atom_id res chain seq x y z
N VAL A 1 -4.57 -19.05 1.21
CA VAL A 1 -5.48 -18.01 1.70
C VAL A 1 -5.94 -17.11 0.56
N TYR A 2 -5.04 -16.69 -0.32
CA TYR A 2 -5.36 -15.73 -1.38
C TYR A 2 -5.62 -16.38 -2.75
N ALA A 3 -5.74 -17.69 -2.83
CA ALA A 3 -6.10 -18.37 -4.08
C ALA A 3 -7.46 -17.87 -4.59
N ASN A 4 -7.59 -17.76 -5.91
CA ASN A 4 -8.80 -17.29 -6.60
C ASN A 4 -9.22 -15.85 -6.22
N ARG A 5 -8.32 -15.05 -5.66
CA ARG A 5 -8.60 -13.68 -5.24
C ARG A 5 -7.59 -12.72 -5.85
N MET A 6 -8.01 -11.48 -6.10
CA MET A 6 -7.12 -10.40 -6.57
C MET A 6 -6.30 -10.79 -7.82
N GLY A 7 -6.92 -11.54 -8.73
CA GLY A 7 -6.27 -12.00 -9.96
C GLY A 7 -5.38 -13.22 -9.82
N ASN A 8 -5.21 -13.75 -8.61
CA ASN A 8 -4.49 -15.00 -8.40
C ASN A 8 -5.26 -16.17 -8.97
N GLY A 9 -4.55 -17.15 -9.53
CA GLY A 9 -5.12 -18.42 -9.93
C GLY A 9 -5.51 -19.27 -8.71
N ARG A 10 -5.98 -20.47 -9.01
CA ARG A 10 -6.33 -21.45 -7.97
C ARG A 10 -5.09 -21.88 -7.17
N GLU A 11 -5.31 -22.59 -6.08
CA GLU A 11 -4.25 -22.99 -5.16
C GLU A 11 -3.05 -23.65 -5.85
N LEU A 12 -3.28 -24.52 -6.82
CA LEU A 12 -2.21 -25.20 -7.56
C LEU A 12 -1.32 -24.27 -8.38
N SER A 13 -1.78 -23.05 -8.70
CA SER A 13 -0.96 -22.07 -9.42
C SER A 13 0.19 -21.51 -8.58
N GLY A 14 0.08 -21.56 -7.25
CA GLY A 14 1.06 -20.95 -6.35
C GLY A 14 0.96 -19.43 -6.27
N ASP A 15 0.00 -18.81 -6.95
CA ASP A 15 -0.11 -17.35 -7.03
C ASP A 15 -0.35 -16.70 -5.66
N GLY A 16 -1.10 -17.34 -4.78
CA GLY A 16 -1.34 -16.83 -3.44
C GLY A 16 -0.03 -16.56 -2.69
N TRP A 17 0.92 -17.47 -2.81
CA TRP A 17 2.25 -17.31 -2.22
C TRP A 17 3.15 -16.39 -3.04
N LYS A 18 3.14 -16.56 -4.37
CA LYS A 18 3.96 -15.75 -5.29
C LYS A 18 3.68 -14.25 -5.12
N TYR A 19 2.40 -13.88 -5.01
CA TYR A 19 1.96 -12.49 -4.88
C TYR A 19 1.52 -12.15 -3.45
N ARG A 20 2.21 -12.73 -2.46
CA ARG A 20 1.99 -12.39 -1.04
C ARG A 20 2.38 -10.95 -0.74
N GLY A 21 1.91 -10.43 0.37
CA GLY A 21 2.20 -9.05 0.79
C GLY A 21 3.70 -8.76 0.85
N ARG A 22 4.13 -7.70 0.18
CA ARG A 22 5.52 -7.21 0.16
C ARG A 22 5.54 -5.70 0.20
N GLY A 23 6.67 -5.14 0.63
CA GLY A 23 6.89 -3.71 0.69
C GLY A 23 6.24 -3.06 1.92
N LEU A 24 6.39 -1.74 2.03
CA LEU A 24 5.91 -1.00 3.20
C LEU A 24 4.39 -1.01 3.35
N ILE A 25 3.66 -1.17 2.23
CA ILE A 25 2.19 -1.18 2.24
C ILE A 25 1.60 -2.59 2.20
N GLN A 26 2.44 -3.64 2.17
CA GLN A 26 2.01 -5.02 2.03
C GLN A 26 1.14 -5.22 0.78
N LEU A 27 1.64 -4.77 -0.36
CA LEU A 27 0.95 -4.96 -1.64
C LEU A 27 0.76 -6.45 -1.91
N THR A 28 -0.48 -6.87 -2.16
CA THR A 28 -0.87 -8.29 -2.22
C THR A 28 -1.72 -8.55 -3.45
N GLY A 29 -1.50 -9.70 -4.11
CA GLY A 29 -2.33 -10.17 -5.21
C GLY A 29 -1.76 -9.82 -6.58
N LYS A 30 -1.95 -10.73 -7.53
CA LYS A 30 -1.43 -10.60 -8.89
C LYS A 30 -1.86 -9.32 -9.58
N ASN A 31 -3.14 -8.94 -9.46
CA ASN A 31 -3.64 -7.71 -10.08
C ASN A 31 -2.91 -6.47 -9.56
N ASN A 32 -2.67 -6.40 -8.27
CA ASN A 32 -1.98 -5.25 -7.66
C ASN A 32 -0.51 -5.18 -8.10
N TYR A 33 0.17 -6.32 -8.20
CA TYR A 33 1.53 -6.37 -8.73
C TYR A 33 1.58 -5.94 -10.19
N MET A 34 0.59 -6.35 -10.99
CA MET A 34 0.50 -5.95 -12.40
C MET A 34 0.25 -4.44 -12.53
N GLU A 35 -0.68 -3.90 -11.76
CA GLU A 35 -1.00 -2.47 -11.79
C GLU A 35 0.19 -1.63 -11.32
N PHE A 36 0.92 -2.08 -10.29
CA PHE A 36 2.15 -1.41 -9.86
C PHE A 36 3.21 -1.42 -10.96
N SER A 37 3.37 -2.55 -11.63
CA SER A 37 4.31 -2.67 -12.76
C SER A 37 3.99 -1.66 -13.86
N LYS A 38 2.73 -1.55 -14.24
CA LYS A 38 2.27 -0.61 -15.27
C LYS A 38 2.46 0.84 -14.83
N TRP A 39 2.14 1.13 -13.57
CA TRP A 39 2.31 2.47 -13.01
C TRP A 39 3.78 2.92 -13.01
N TYR A 40 4.69 1.99 -12.73
CA TYR A 40 6.12 2.28 -12.65
C TYR A 40 6.74 2.54 -14.02
N ILE A 41 6.68 1.57 -14.94
CA ILE A 41 7.30 1.67 -16.27
C ILE A 41 6.50 0.97 -17.38
N ASP A 42 5.20 0.79 -17.20
CA ASP A 42 4.32 0.09 -18.14
C ASP A 42 4.88 -1.28 -18.57
N SER A 43 5.20 -2.11 -17.61
CA SER A 43 5.82 -3.42 -17.83
C SER A 43 5.16 -4.50 -16.98
N LYS A 44 5.82 -5.66 -16.90
CA LYS A 44 5.44 -6.76 -15.99
C LYS A 44 6.51 -7.03 -14.95
N ILE A 45 7.38 -6.06 -14.69
CA ILE A 45 8.58 -6.26 -13.87
C ILE A 45 8.27 -6.87 -12.49
N PHE A 46 7.22 -6.40 -11.81
CA PHE A 46 6.90 -6.90 -10.47
C PHE A 46 6.10 -8.20 -10.49
N VAL A 47 5.50 -8.55 -11.62
CA VAL A 47 4.85 -9.85 -11.82
C VAL A 47 5.90 -10.92 -12.10
N ASP A 48 6.90 -10.59 -12.90
CA ASP A 48 7.96 -11.52 -13.27
C ASP A 48 9.00 -11.70 -12.16
N SER A 49 9.25 -10.66 -11.37
CA SER A 49 10.24 -10.65 -10.31
C SER A 49 9.66 -10.03 -9.03
N THR A 50 8.80 -10.78 -8.34
CA THR A 50 8.04 -10.29 -7.19
C THR A 50 8.94 -9.85 -6.03
N ASP A 51 10.08 -10.49 -5.83
CA ASP A 51 10.98 -10.19 -4.70
C ASP A 51 11.69 -8.85 -4.83
N ILE A 52 11.63 -8.18 -5.98
CA ILE A 52 12.13 -6.81 -6.13
C ILE A 52 11.43 -5.87 -5.12
N LEU A 53 10.17 -6.14 -4.78
CA LEU A 53 9.44 -5.34 -3.79
C LEU A 53 10.03 -5.41 -2.38
N LEU A 54 10.94 -6.33 -2.12
CA LEU A 54 11.67 -6.39 -0.85
C LEU A 54 12.82 -5.38 -0.77
N GLN A 55 13.27 -4.84 -1.91
CA GLN A 55 14.30 -3.81 -1.93
C GLN A 55 13.72 -2.49 -1.41
N PRO A 56 14.47 -1.75 -0.55
CA PRO A 56 13.93 -0.54 0.10
C PRO A 56 13.33 0.49 -0.86
N HIS A 57 13.97 0.72 -1.99
CA HIS A 57 13.47 1.66 -3.00
C HIS A 57 12.08 1.26 -3.52
N PHE A 58 11.92 0.02 -3.93
CA PHE A 58 10.64 -0.46 -4.48
C PHE A 58 9.61 -0.72 -3.40
N ALA A 59 10.04 -1.08 -2.20
CA ALA A 59 9.14 -1.18 -1.05
C ALA A 59 8.47 0.17 -0.75
N ALA A 60 9.23 1.26 -0.80
CA ALA A 60 8.70 2.61 -0.63
C ALA A 60 7.82 3.04 -1.82
N LEU A 61 8.27 2.78 -3.05
CA LEU A 61 7.48 3.13 -4.24
C LEU A 61 6.13 2.42 -4.28
N SER A 62 6.03 1.19 -3.78
CA SER A 62 4.75 0.49 -3.72
C SER A 62 3.74 1.22 -2.84
N ALA A 63 4.19 1.87 -1.78
CA ALA A 63 3.35 2.70 -0.93
C ALA A 63 2.88 3.97 -1.67
N PHE A 64 3.76 4.63 -2.42
CA PHE A 64 3.38 5.78 -3.25
C PHE A 64 2.41 5.39 -4.35
N PHE A 65 2.61 4.25 -5.00
CA PHE A 65 1.66 3.72 -5.97
C PHE A 65 0.27 3.51 -5.35
N TYR A 66 0.21 2.87 -4.19
CA TYR A 66 -1.05 2.65 -3.49
C TYR A 66 -1.74 3.97 -3.16
N TRP A 67 -0.99 4.94 -2.69
CA TRP A 67 -1.48 6.27 -2.35
C TRP A 67 -2.09 6.98 -3.57
N ASP A 68 -1.36 6.97 -4.68
CA ASP A 68 -1.80 7.57 -5.94
C ASP A 68 -3.03 6.87 -6.52
N LYS A 69 -2.98 5.55 -6.63
CA LYS A 69 -4.07 4.74 -7.17
C LYS A 69 -5.38 4.95 -6.40
N ASN A 70 -5.32 5.03 -5.10
CA ASN A 70 -6.50 5.18 -4.25
C ASN A 70 -6.85 6.65 -3.98
N LYS A 71 -6.13 7.59 -4.61
CA LYS A 71 -6.39 9.04 -4.51
C LYS A 71 -6.46 9.50 -3.04
N LEU A 72 -5.51 9.04 -2.23
CA LEU A 72 -5.54 9.31 -0.79
C LEU A 72 -5.33 10.77 -0.44
N ASN A 73 -4.73 11.57 -1.33
CA ASN A 73 -4.66 13.02 -1.14
C ASN A 73 -6.03 13.68 -1.06
N ASP A 74 -7.06 13.11 -1.69
CA ASP A 74 -8.42 13.65 -1.65
C ASP A 74 -8.98 13.66 -0.22
N TYR A 75 -8.61 12.68 0.61
CA TYR A 75 -9.01 12.65 2.01
C TYR A 75 -8.43 13.82 2.81
N ILE A 76 -7.24 14.29 2.43
CA ILE A 76 -6.58 15.42 3.08
C ILE A 76 -7.26 16.74 2.71
N ILE A 77 -7.74 16.84 1.48
CA ILE A 77 -8.38 18.06 0.97
C ILE A 77 -9.79 18.24 1.54
N ILE A 78 -10.54 17.14 1.64
CA ILE A 78 -11.97 17.17 2.02
C ILE A 78 -12.15 17.24 3.54
N GLU A 79 -11.32 16.54 4.29
CA GLU A 79 -11.46 16.38 5.72
C GLU A 79 -10.77 17.50 6.50
N THR A 80 -11.35 17.91 7.61
CA THR A 80 -10.76 18.92 8.51
C THR A 80 -10.23 18.26 9.79
N GLY A 81 -9.05 18.72 10.22
CA GLY A 81 -8.40 18.24 11.43
C GLY A 81 -7.54 17.01 11.19
N SER A 82 -6.29 17.08 11.64
CA SER A 82 -5.27 16.05 11.41
C SER A 82 -5.65 14.68 11.97
N TYR A 83 -6.35 14.65 13.13
CA TYR A 83 -6.80 13.38 13.69
C TYR A 83 -7.84 12.70 12.81
N ASN A 84 -8.81 13.45 12.27
CA ASN A 84 -9.85 12.90 11.40
C ASN A 84 -9.26 12.40 10.08
N ILE A 85 -8.29 13.10 9.53
CA ILE A 85 -7.57 12.69 8.33
C ILE A 85 -6.84 11.37 8.60
N CYS A 86 -6.09 11.29 9.69
CA CYS A 86 -5.37 10.07 10.09
C CYS A 86 -6.33 8.89 10.29
N LYS A 87 -7.47 9.14 10.92
CA LYS A 87 -8.50 8.13 11.15
C LYS A 87 -9.06 7.58 9.84
N LYS A 88 -9.42 8.45 8.91
CA LYS A 88 -9.95 8.04 7.60
C LYS A 88 -8.93 7.28 6.77
N LEU A 89 -7.69 7.76 6.73
CA LEU A 89 -6.62 7.07 6.02
C LEU A 89 -6.34 5.70 6.62
N THR A 90 -6.32 5.60 7.94
CA THR A 90 -6.13 4.33 8.65
C THR A 90 -7.19 3.32 8.25
N LYS A 91 -8.45 3.72 8.26
CA LYS A 91 -9.54 2.83 7.86
C LYS A 91 -9.46 2.43 6.39
N LYS A 92 -9.13 3.36 5.51
CA LYS A 92 -9.02 3.09 4.06
C LYS A 92 -7.92 2.07 3.76
N ILE A 93 -6.76 2.23 4.38
CA ILE A 93 -5.60 1.38 4.11
C ILE A 93 -5.70 0.04 4.84
N ASN A 94 -6.12 0.07 6.11
CA ASN A 94 -6.09 -1.10 7.00
C ASN A 94 -7.44 -1.81 7.12
N GLY A 95 -8.52 -1.23 6.65
CA GLY A 95 -9.87 -1.78 6.80
C GLY A 95 -10.51 -1.55 8.17
N GLY A 96 -9.77 -1.05 9.14
CA GLY A 96 -10.21 -0.78 10.50
C GLY A 96 -9.32 0.28 11.14
N TYR A 97 -9.41 0.39 12.47
CA TYR A 97 -8.71 1.44 13.22
C TYR A 97 -7.52 0.94 14.03
N ASN A 98 -7.06 -0.28 13.79
CA ASN A 98 -5.91 -0.83 14.51
C ASN A 98 -4.66 0.04 14.25
N GLY A 99 -4.01 0.46 15.35
CA GLY A 99 -2.81 1.29 15.29
C GLY A 99 -3.07 2.77 15.04
N LEU A 100 -4.33 3.23 15.07
CA LEU A 100 -4.66 4.64 14.84
C LEU A 100 -3.95 5.57 15.82
N ASP A 101 -3.99 5.28 17.11
CA ASP A 101 -3.39 6.15 18.13
C ASP A 101 -1.87 6.25 17.95
N GLU A 102 -1.22 5.13 17.68
CA GLU A 102 0.23 5.11 17.43
C GLU A 102 0.60 5.86 16.16
N ARG A 103 -0.18 5.70 15.09
CA ARG A 103 0.02 6.45 13.84
C ARG A 103 -0.14 7.94 14.04
N PHE A 104 -1.15 8.34 14.78
CA PHE A 104 -1.38 9.75 15.03
C PHE A 104 -0.26 10.38 15.87
N LYS A 105 0.24 9.66 16.87
CA LYS A 105 1.41 10.09 17.65
C LYS A 105 2.64 10.27 16.75
N LEU A 106 2.89 9.33 15.86
CA LEU A 106 3.98 9.42 14.88
C LEU A 106 3.79 10.61 13.94
N TYR A 107 2.58 10.82 13.46
CA TYR A 107 2.25 11.96 12.62
C TYR A 107 2.61 13.29 13.31
N LEU A 108 2.18 13.46 14.56
CA LEU A 108 2.47 14.67 15.33
C LEU A 108 3.97 14.87 15.50
N LYS A 109 4.68 13.81 15.84
CA LYS A 109 6.14 13.87 16.03
C LYS A 109 6.88 14.23 14.75
N ILE A 110 6.50 13.62 13.63
CA ILE A 110 7.10 13.91 12.33
C ILE A 110 6.77 15.34 11.89
N SER A 111 5.54 15.81 12.13
CA SER A 111 5.12 17.16 11.81
C SER A 111 5.96 18.21 12.55
N GLU A 112 6.26 17.97 13.83
CA GLU A 112 7.15 18.86 14.59
C GLU A 112 8.53 18.97 13.95
N ILE A 113 9.08 17.87 13.48
CA ILE A 113 10.41 17.83 12.86
C ILE A 113 10.40 18.53 11.49
N LEU A 114 9.37 18.32 10.68
CA LEU A 114 9.33 18.82 9.30
C LEU A 114 8.93 20.29 9.19
N TYR A 115 8.18 20.82 10.14
CA TYR A 115 7.58 22.15 10.05
C TYR A 115 8.04 23.11 11.15
N GLU A 116 9.13 22.81 11.80
CA GLU A 116 9.76 23.72 12.73
C GLU A 116 10.30 24.99 12.08
#